data_d87af2a97c993b6bb2c8d3cb6b89967b
#
_entry.id   d87af2a97c993b6bb2c8d3cb6b89967b
#
_cell.length_a   1.000
_cell.length_b   1.000
_cell.length_c   1.000
_cell.angle_alpha   90.00
_cell.angle_beta   90.00
_cell.angle_gamma   90.00
#
_symmetry.space_group_name_H-M   'P 1'
#
loop_
_entity.id
_entity.type
_entity.pdbx_description
1 polymer ?
#
loop_
_entity_poly.entity_id
_entity_poly.type
_entity_poly.pdbx_seq_one_letter_code
_entity_poly.pdbx_strand_id
1 'polypeptide(L)'
;MQNQAPITSNIDNRFEALFNSASMAIIVVDGKGQISMANSFANNLFGYVENSLIGEPLEKLIPQRHHTKHVGYRNSYIEKPNARSMGLGMTLSALRSDGTEFPVEISLGHFTTGDEKFAIAFIADITKRKLNEEKIIAQQDEMEKVNEEMKKLNANLEITVTKRTNELQNTLTALEASKNELTLSLEKEKEVNDLKSRFVSMASHEFRTPLSTILSSISLLSKYTTTEDQSKRDKHIDRIKSSVKTLTDILNEFLSLGRIEEGKVDMKQEVFDLVEFMQSINNEMSVLLKPGQIFKFNHLGNNNTYTDSNLLKHIMINLLSNAIKFSPDNAIILIDTEVTTTTTNITITDKGIGIPATDQIHLFERFFRATNVTNIQGTGLGLHIVGRYVELLNGTINYHSEFENGSTFIINLPSLQKKDFE
;
A
#
# COMPACT_ATOMS: atom_id res chain seq x y z
N MET A 1 42.02 21.55 -19.50
CA MET A 1 42.04 20.13 -19.08
C MET A 1 40.94 19.96 -18.07
N GLN A 2 39.79 19.57 -18.56
CA GLN A 2 38.62 19.29 -17.71
C GLN A 2 38.64 17.82 -17.30
N ASN A 3 38.74 17.59 -15.97
CA ASN A 3 38.65 16.28 -15.35
C ASN A 3 37.20 15.77 -15.44
N GLN A 4 36.96 14.85 -16.34
CA GLN A 4 35.76 13.97 -16.28
C GLN A 4 36.03 12.88 -15.24
N ALA A 5 35.48 12.99 -14.05
CA ALA A 5 35.41 11.92 -13.08
C ALA A 5 34.10 11.10 -13.27
N PRO A 6 34.05 9.84 -12.89
CA PRO A 6 33.50 8.74 -13.69
C PRO A 6 31.98 8.58 -13.53
N ILE A 7 31.27 8.67 -14.63
CA ILE A 7 29.85 8.29 -14.78
C ILE A 7 29.62 6.78 -14.49
N THR A 8 30.68 5.96 -14.58
CA THR A 8 30.61 4.50 -14.42
C THR A 8 30.23 4.03 -13.01
N SER A 9 30.73 4.66 -11.95
CA SER A 9 30.45 4.21 -10.56
C SER A 9 28.97 4.37 -10.13
N ASN A 10 28.25 5.27 -10.75
CA ASN A 10 26.83 5.54 -10.41
C ASN A 10 25.86 4.61 -11.18
N ILE A 11 26.31 4.08 -12.32
CA ILE A 11 25.55 3.10 -13.10
C ILE A 11 25.70 1.72 -12.46
N ASP A 12 26.92 1.37 -12.02
CA ASP A 12 27.20 0.09 -11.36
C ASP A 12 26.41 -0.06 -10.05
N ASN A 13 26.37 0.97 -9.20
CA ASN A 13 25.59 0.97 -7.97
C ASN A 13 24.07 0.86 -8.22
N ARG A 14 23.56 1.45 -9.29
CA ARG A 14 22.15 1.34 -9.66
C ARG A 14 21.80 -0.04 -10.20
N PHE A 15 22.69 -0.59 -11.01
CA PHE A 15 22.51 -1.95 -11.52
C PHE A 15 22.54 -2.97 -10.37
N GLU A 16 23.51 -2.86 -9.48
CA GLU A 16 23.64 -3.73 -8.31
C GLU A 16 22.40 -3.65 -7.40
N ALA A 17 21.89 -2.44 -7.16
CA ALA A 17 20.65 -2.25 -6.38
C ALA A 17 19.44 -2.91 -7.06
N LEU A 18 19.27 -2.73 -8.38
CA LEU A 18 18.19 -3.36 -9.15
C LEU A 18 18.33 -4.89 -9.19
N PHE A 19 19.54 -5.37 -9.40
CA PHE A 19 19.86 -6.79 -9.47
C PHE A 19 19.54 -7.50 -8.13
N ASN A 20 19.94 -6.89 -7.01
CA ASN A 20 19.71 -7.46 -5.68
C ASN A 20 18.29 -7.21 -5.14
N SER A 21 17.57 -6.20 -5.63
CA SER A 21 16.18 -5.95 -5.25
C SER A 21 15.16 -6.81 -6.02
N ALA A 22 15.62 -7.52 -7.06
CA ALA A 22 14.74 -8.38 -7.83
C ALA A 22 14.17 -9.51 -6.96
N SER A 23 12.85 -9.71 -7.03
CA SER A 23 12.13 -10.76 -6.30
C SER A 23 12.14 -12.12 -7.01
N MET A 24 13.15 -12.35 -7.86
CA MET A 24 13.42 -13.64 -8.52
C MET A 24 14.92 -13.90 -8.57
N ALA A 25 15.29 -15.17 -8.64
CA ALA A 25 16.70 -15.54 -8.75
C ALA A 25 17.24 -15.17 -10.13
N ILE A 26 18.33 -14.39 -10.14
CA ILE A 26 19.05 -14.00 -11.34
C ILE A 26 20.50 -14.47 -11.19
N ILE A 27 20.94 -15.25 -12.17
CA ILE A 27 22.29 -15.78 -12.25
C ILE A 27 22.89 -15.41 -13.60
N VAL A 28 24.07 -14.85 -13.57
CA VAL A 28 24.86 -14.52 -14.78
C VAL A 28 26.02 -15.50 -14.89
N VAL A 29 26.21 -16.03 -16.08
CA VAL A 29 27.21 -17.05 -16.35
C VAL A 29 28.10 -16.58 -17.49
N ASP A 30 29.40 -16.76 -17.34
CA ASP A 30 30.39 -16.44 -18.36
C ASP A 30 30.43 -17.49 -19.52
N GLY A 31 31.25 -17.22 -20.52
CA GLY A 31 31.46 -18.12 -21.68
C GLY A 31 32.02 -19.50 -21.32
N LYS A 32 32.61 -19.68 -20.10
CA LYS A 32 33.14 -20.95 -19.61
C LYS A 32 32.13 -21.72 -18.78
N GLY A 33 31.00 -21.11 -18.45
CA GLY A 33 29.95 -21.69 -17.61
C GLY A 33 30.15 -21.48 -16.12
N GLN A 34 31.01 -20.52 -15.76
CA GLN A 34 31.20 -20.13 -14.37
C GLN A 34 30.21 -19.00 -14.02
N ILE A 35 29.70 -19.06 -12.82
CA ILE A 35 28.78 -18.02 -12.30
C ILE A 35 29.60 -16.76 -12.05
N SER A 36 29.33 -15.70 -12.80
CA SER A 36 29.95 -14.41 -12.65
C SER A 36 29.19 -13.50 -11.68
N MET A 37 27.86 -13.63 -11.63
CA MET A 37 27.01 -12.90 -10.69
C MET A 37 25.82 -13.76 -10.25
N ALA A 38 25.42 -13.61 -9.02
CA ALA A 38 24.18 -14.15 -8.46
C ALA A 38 23.57 -13.10 -7.53
N ASN A 39 22.30 -12.79 -7.73
CA ASN A 39 21.63 -11.82 -6.85
C ASN A 39 21.31 -12.43 -5.48
N SER A 40 20.99 -11.59 -4.51
CA SER A 40 20.65 -12.02 -3.13
C SER A 40 19.50 -13.02 -3.10
N PHE A 41 18.52 -12.87 -4.01
CA PHE A 41 17.42 -13.81 -4.13
C PHE A 41 17.88 -15.20 -4.61
N ALA A 42 18.82 -15.27 -5.55
CA ALA A 42 19.41 -16.54 -6.00
C ALA A 42 20.15 -17.24 -4.87
N ASN A 43 21.00 -16.52 -4.13
CA ASN A 43 21.71 -17.09 -2.98
C ASN A 43 20.72 -17.69 -1.96
N ASN A 44 19.66 -16.97 -1.62
CA ASN A 44 18.63 -17.43 -0.70
C ASN A 44 17.84 -18.64 -1.26
N LEU A 45 17.44 -18.56 -2.54
CA LEU A 45 16.69 -19.64 -3.17
C LEU A 45 17.45 -20.95 -3.20
N PHE A 46 18.74 -20.89 -3.50
CA PHE A 46 19.62 -22.06 -3.58
C PHE A 46 20.26 -22.43 -2.25
N GLY A 47 20.12 -21.61 -1.19
CA GLY A 47 20.65 -21.87 0.15
C GLY A 47 22.16 -21.69 0.25
N TYR A 48 22.74 -20.81 -0.53
CA TYR A 48 24.18 -20.47 -0.50
C TYR A 48 24.42 -19.14 0.20
N VAL A 49 25.59 -19.02 0.82
CA VAL A 49 26.04 -17.74 1.41
C VAL A 49 26.33 -16.76 0.27
N GLU A 50 26.12 -15.49 0.52
CA GLU A 50 26.37 -14.43 -0.41
C GLU A 50 27.80 -14.52 -1.02
N ASN A 51 27.91 -14.35 -2.31
CA ASN A 51 29.12 -14.47 -3.11
C ASN A 51 29.77 -15.88 -3.18
N SER A 52 29.26 -16.88 -2.46
CA SER A 52 29.83 -18.21 -2.50
C SER A 52 29.58 -18.99 -3.80
N LEU A 53 28.67 -18.49 -4.63
CA LEU A 53 28.38 -19.04 -5.96
C LEU A 53 29.28 -18.45 -7.05
N ILE A 54 29.92 -17.31 -6.80
CA ILE A 54 30.75 -16.63 -7.80
C ILE A 54 32.02 -17.45 -8.09
N GLY A 55 32.29 -17.71 -9.35
CA GLY A 55 33.39 -18.55 -9.81
C GLY A 55 33.11 -20.06 -9.79
N GLU A 56 31.97 -20.49 -9.26
CA GLU A 56 31.56 -21.87 -9.28
C GLU A 56 30.89 -22.23 -10.63
N PRO A 57 30.99 -23.52 -11.06
CA PRO A 57 30.31 -23.95 -12.26
C PRO A 57 28.79 -23.96 -12.07
N LEU A 58 28.04 -23.48 -13.07
CA LEU A 58 26.58 -23.46 -13.04
C LEU A 58 25.98 -24.84 -12.75
N GLU A 59 26.65 -25.89 -13.17
CA GLU A 59 26.22 -27.27 -12.95
C GLU A 59 26.08 -27.63 -11.47
N LYS A 60 26.72 -26.90 -10.54
CA LYS A 60 26.53 -27.04 -9.10
C LYS A 60 25.10 -26.86 -8.64
N LEU A 61 24.32 -26.07 -9.39
CA LEU A 61 22.90 -25.78 -9.12
C LEU A 61 21.94 -26.74 -9.85
N ILE A 62 22.48 -27.76 -10.51
CA ILE A 62 21.72 -28.67 -11.37
C ILE A 62 21.93 -30.10 -10.84
N PRO A 63 20.91 -30.96 -10.80
CA PRO A 63 21.07 -32.34 -10.42
C PRO A 63 22.08 -33.08 -11.29
N GLN A 64 22.95 -33.88 -10.67
CA GLN A 64 24.10 -34.53 -11.30
C GLN A 64 23.75 -35.35 -12.58
N ARG A 65 22.57 -35.98 -12.60
CA ARG A 65 22.05 -36.74 -13.76
C ARG A 65 21.87 -35.87 -15.03
N HIS A 66 21.85 -34.54 -14.90
CA HIS A 66 21.64 -33.63 -16.02
C HIS A 66 22.91 -32.90 -16.47
N HIS A 67 24.03 -33.04 -15.73
CA HIS A 67 25.25 -32.26 -15.99
C HIS A 67 25.77 -32.42 -17.42
N THR A 68 25.96 -33.64 -17.90
CA THR A 68 26.51 -33.92 -19.25
C THR A 68 25.67 -33.30 -20.36
N LYS A 69 24.33 -33.42 -20.25
CA LYS A 69 23.41 -32.86 -21.24
C LYS A 69 23.39 -31.32 -21.15
N HIS A 70 23.43 -30.80 -19.92
CA HIS A 70 23.38 -29.35 -19.68
C HIS A 70 24.61 -28.64 -20.24
N VAL A 71 25.80 -29.18 -20.06
CA VAL A 71 27.04 -28.63 -20.63
C VAL A 71 26.93 -28.49 -22.16
N GLY A 72 26.37 -29.51 -22.85
CA GLY A 72 26.15 -29.45 -24.28
C GLY A 72 25.14 -28.34 -24.67
N TYR A 73 24.02 -28.23 -23.96
CA TYR A 73 23.02 -27.17 -24.20
C TYR A 73 23.55 -25.78 -23.91
N ARG A 74 24.32 -25.61 -22.85
CA ARG A 74 24.97 -24.35 -22.50
C ARG A 74 25.94 -23.89 -23.58
N ASN A 75 26.84 -24.77 -24.02
CA ASN A 75 27.81 -24.43 -25.04
C ASN A 75 27.13 -24.03 -26.36
N SER A 76 26.12 -24.75 -26.79
CA SER A 76 25.30 -24.40 -27.96
C SER A 76 24.57 -23.07 -27.80
N TYR A 77 24.13 -22.74 -26.57
CA TYR A 77 23.48 -21.45 -26.28
C TYR A 77 24.46 -20.29 -26.36
N ILE A 78 25.66 -20.45 -25.84
CA ILE A 78 26.71 -19.40 -25.86
C ILE A 78 27.18 -19.13 -27.29
N GLU A 79 27.24 -20.16 -28.16
CA GLU A 79 27.61 -19.99 -29.57
C GLU A 79 26.55 -19.20 -30.35
N LYS A 80 25.27 -19.50 -30.18
CA LYS A 80 24.11 -18.86 -30.83
C LYS A 80 23.07 -18.45 -29.80
N PRO A 81 23.33 -17.39 -29.04
CA PRO A 81 22.42 -16.99 -27.97
C PRO A 81 21.11 -16.43 -28.55
N ASN A 82 19.98 -16.92 -28.03
CA ASN A 82 18.66 -16.40 -28.32
C ASN A 82 17.83 -16.35 -27.04
N ALA A 83 17.22 -15.22 -26.74
CA ALA A 83 16.37 -15.10 -25.58
C ALA A 83 15.19 -16.08 -25.70
N ARG A 84 15.07 -16.99 -24.74
CA ARG A 84 14.01 -18.01 -24.73
C ARG A 84 13.66 -18.48 -23.33
N SER A 85 12.43 -18.90 -23.14
CA SER A 85 12.05 -19.71 -22.01
C SER A 85 12.54 -21.15 -22.20
N MET A 86 13.16 -21.73 -21.19
CA MET A 86 13.59 -23.12 -21.19
C MET A 86 12.48 -24.01 -20.61
N GLY A 87 12.34 -25.20 -21.20
CA GLY A 87 11.45 -26.21 -20.63
C GLY A 87 9.97 -26.04 -20.96
N LEU A 88 9.61 -25.41 -22.08
CA LEU A 88 8.24 -25.45 -22.61
C LEU A 88 7.77 -26.91 -22.69
N GLY A 89 6.92 -27.35 -21.76
CA GLY A 89 6.41 -28.73 -21.66
C GLY A 89 7.30 -29.73 -20.89
N MET A 90 8.47 -29.31 -20.36
CA MET A 90 9.33 -30.15 -19.53
C MET A 90 9.57 -29.51 -18.18
N THR A 91 9.54 -30.30 -17.11
CA THR A 91 9.89 -29.83 -15.77
C THR A 91 11.40 -29.83 -15.62
N LEU A 92 11.98 -28.65 -15.43
CA LEU A 92 13.36 -28.54 -15.04
C LEU A 92 13.47 -28.65 -13.52
N SER A 93 14.55 -29.27 -13.05
CA SER A 93 14.86 -29.35 -11.61
C SER A 93 16.18 -28.65 -11.32
N ALA A 94 16.21 -27.91 -10.23
CA ALA A 94 17.40 -27.31 -9.66
C ALA A 94 17.77 -27.99 -8.35
N LEU A 95 19.04 -27.81 -7.92
CA LEU A 95 19.60 -28.43 -6.73
C LEU A 95 20.03 -27.35 -5.73
N ARG A 96 19.55 -27.44 -4.50
CA ARG A 96 19.98 -26.54 -3.41
C ARG A 96 21.29 -27.02 -2.77
N SER A 97 21.90 -26.18 -1.97
CA SER A 97 23.13 -26.49 -1.23
C SER A 97 23.01 -27.66 -0.24
N ASP A 98 21.79 -27.92 0.25
CA ASP A 98 21.47 -29.05 1.14
C ASP A 98 21.19 -30.36 0.40
N GLY A 99 21.30 -30.35 -0.94
CA GLY A 99 21.03 -31.52 -1.78
C GLY A 99 19.55 -31.69 -2.13
N THR A 100 18.64 -30.80 -1.71
CA THR A 100 17.22 -30.89 -2.10
C THR A 100 17.02 -30.44 -3.54
N GLU A 101 16.25 -31.22 -4.29
CA GLU A 101 15.83 -30.87 -5.65
C GLU A 101 14.47 -30.19 -5.62
N PHE A 102 14.30 -29.16 -6.45
CA PHE A 102 13.04 -28.46 -6.59
C PHE A 102 12.79 -28.09 -8.05
N PRO A 103 11.52 -28.05 -8.47
CA PRO A 103 11.16 -27.71 -9.84
C PRO A 103 11.32 -26.20 -10.08
N VAL A 104 11.89 -25.86 -11.22
CA VAL A 104 12.12 -24.47 -11.61
C VAL A 104 11.62 -24.18 -13.02
N GLU A 105 11.22 -22.94 -13.22
CA GLU A 105 11.02 -22.34 -14.53
C GLU A 105 12.20 -21.39 -14.78
N ILE A 106 12.82 -21.52 -15.97
CA ILE A 106 14.02 -20.77 -16.32
C ILE A 106 13.78 -20.00 -17.60
N SER A 107 14.07 -18.72 -17.58
CA SER A 107 14.14 -17.87 -18.76
C SER A 107 15.57 -17.43 -18.99
N LEU A 108 16.06 -17.52 -20.22
CA LEU A 108 17.40 -17.15 -20.58
C LEU A 108 17.43 -15.86 -21.37
N GLY A 109 18.33 -14.97 -20.97
CA GLY A 109 18.78 -13.80 -21.70
C GLY A 109 20.28 -13.87 -21.94
N HIS A 110 20.81 -12.94 -22.71
CA HIS A 110 22.24 -12.81 -22.96
C HIS A 110 22.63 -11.35 -23.12
N PHE A 111 23.87 -11.06 -22.86
CA PHE A 111 24.51 -9.78 -23.19
C PHE A 111 26.00 -9.99 -23.48
N THR A 112 26.61 -8.99 -24.06
CA THR A 112 28.04 -9.01 -24.39
C THR A 112 28.72 -7.78 -23.81
N THR A 113 29.89 -7.95 -23.18
CA THR A 113 30.68 -6.85 -22.66
C THR A 113 32.11 -7.01 -23.22
N GLY A 114 32.50 -6.10 -24.11
CA GLY A 114 33.72 -6.29 -24.90
C GLY A 114 33.60 -7.52 -25.81
N ASP A 115 34.57 -8.43 -25.72
CA ASP A 115 34.58 -9.70 -26.47
C ASP A 115 33.97 -10.87 -25.69
N GLU A 116 33.55 -10.63 -24.45
CA GLU A 116 33.00 -11.68 -23.59
C GLU A 116 31.47 -11.76 -23.69
N LYS A 117 30.96 -13.01 -23.82
CA LYS A 117 29.53 -13.31 -23.85
C LYS A 117 29.10 -13.82 -22.52
N PHE A 118 27.96 -13.33 -22.06
CA PHE A 118 27.33 -13.73 -20.80
C PHE A 118 25.91 -14.24 -21.06
N ALA A 119 25.53 -15.27 -20.33
CA ALA A 119 24.15 -15.72 -20.25
C ALA A 119 23.53 -15.28 -18.93
N ILE A 120 22.30 -14.81 -18.98
CA ILE A 120 21.50 -14.50 -17.80
C ILE A 120 20.41 -15.53 -17.67
N ALA A 121 20.30 -16.18 -16.50
CA ALA A 121 19.21 -17.07 -16.15
C ALA A 121 18.31 -16.39 -15.11
N PHE A 122 17.02 -16.25 -15.44
CA PHE A 122 15.98 -15.87 -14.51
C PHE A 122 15.29 -17.17 -14.05
N ILE A 123 15.36 -17.46 -12.76
CA ILE A 123 14.94 -18.74 -12.20
C ILE A 123 13.84 -18.50 -11.18
N ALA A 124 12.72 -19.14 -11.38
CA ALA A 124 11.57 -19.14 -10.47
C ALA A 124 11.34 -20.54 -9.91
N ASP A 125 11.17 -20.64 -8.59
CA ASP A 125 10.70 -21.86 -7.93
C ASP A 125 9.20 -22.06 -8.21
N ILE A 126 8.87 -23.14 -8.87
CA ILE A 126 7.49 -23.49 -9.22
C ILE A 126 6.92 -24.62 -8.34
N THR A 127 7.56 -24.93 -7.22
CA THR A 127 7.14 -26.02 -6.32
C THR A 127 5.68 -25.85 -5.89
N LYS A 128 5.34 -24.65 -5.42
CA LYS A 128 3.97 -24.33 -4.98
C LYS A 128 2.95 -24.39 -6.11
N ARG A 129 3.36 -23.98 -7.31
CA ARG A 129 2.51 -24.04 -8.52
C ARG A 129 2.22 -25.50 -8.90
N LYS A 130 3.24 -26.35 -8.92
CA LYS A 130 3.08 -27.77 -9.27
C LYS A 130 2.23 -28.53 -8.27
N LEU A 131 2.44 -28.30 -6.98
CA LEU A 131 1.59 -28.89 -5.95
C LEU A 131 0.11 -28.50 -6.09
N ASN A 132 -0.16 -27.28 -6.54
CA ASN A 132 -1.53 -26.85 -6.81
C ASN A 132 -2.09 -27.47 -8.09
N GLU A 133 -1.29 -27.61 -9.15
CA GLU A 133 -1.67 -28.28 -10.39
C GLU A 133 -2.00 -29.77 -10.14
N GLU A 134 -1.18 -30.47 -9.36
CA GLU A 134 -1.44 -31.85 -8.97
C GLU A 134 -2.73 -32.02 -8.15
N LYS A 135 -3.00 -31.07 -7.25
CA LYS A 135 -4.27 -31.04 -6.50
C LYS A 135 -5.47 -30.86 -7.41
N ILE A 136 -5.36 -29.97 -8.41
CA ILE A 136 -6.45 -29.72 -9.37
C ILE A 136 -6.71 -30.98 -10.22
N ILE A 137 -5.65 -31.63 -10.69
CA ILE A 137 -5.78 -32.87 -11.48
C ILE A 137 -6.41 -33.98 -10.64
N ALA A 138 -5.96 -34.17 -9.39
CA ALA A 138 -6.55 -35.16 -8.49
C ALA A 138 -8.03 -34.87 -8.18
N GLN A 139 -8.40 -33.58 -8.05
CA GLN A 139 -9.79 -33.18 -7.88
C GLN A 139 -10.63 -33.40 -9.16
N GLN A 140 -10.03 -33.24 -10.35
CA GLN A 140 -10.71 -33.52 -11.60
C GLN A 140 -11.00 -35.00 -11.78
N ASP A 141 -10.04 -35.88 -11.48
CA ASP A 141 -10.22 -37.34 -11.56
C ASP A 141 -11.29 -37.84 -10.57
N GLU A 142 -11.34 -37.24 -9.37
CA GLU A 142 -12.37 -37.56 -8.38
C GLU A 142 -13.73 -37.04 -8.81
N MET A 143 -13.77 -35.87 -9.43
CA MET A 143 -14.99 -35.27 -9.98
C MET A 143 -15.56 -36.06 -11.15
N GLU A 144 -14.69 -36.68 -11.97
CA GLU A 144 -15.12 -37.55 -13.10
C GLU A 144 -15.77 -38.84 -12.60
N LYS A 145 -15.19 -39.48 -11.57
CA LYS A 145 -15.78 -40.66 -10.90
C LYS A 145 -17.13 -40.30 -10.23
N VAL A 146 -17.20 -39.18 -9.53
CA VAL A 146 -18.45 -38.70 -8.92
C VAL A 146 -19.52 -38.42 -9.98
N ASN A 147 -19.09 -37.90 -11.15
CA ASN A 147 -20.00 -37.59 -12.27
C ASN A 147 -20.56 -38.87 -12.90
N GLU A 148 -19.74 -39.94 -12.99
CA GLU A 148 -20.23 -41.25 -13.46
C GLU A 148 -21.19 -41.94 -12.50
N GLU A 149 -20.92 -41.86 -11.20
CA GLU A 149 -21.85 -42.35 -10.17
C GLU A 149 -23.15 -41.51 -10.15
N MET A 150 -23.05 -40.20 -10.36
CA MET A 150 -24.19 -39.29 -10.44
C MET A 150 -25.06 -39.57 -11.68
N LYS A 151 -24.44 -39.95 -12.84
CA LYS A 151 -25.17 -40.43 -14.04
C LYS A 151 -25.95 -41.71 -13.77
N LYS A 152 -25.34 -42.68 -13.06
CA LYS A 152 -26.01 -43.92 -12.65
C LYS A 152 -27.14 -43.68 -11.65
N LEU A 153 -26.91 -42.73 -10.73
CA LEU A 153 -27.91 -42.31 -9.75
C LEU A 153 -29.06 -41.54 -10.42
N ASN A 154 -28.78 -40.68 -11.38
CA ASN A 154 -29.79 -39.93 -12.14
C ASN A 154 -30.66 -40.87 -13.00
N ALA A 155 -30.05 -41.92 -13.63
CA ALA A 155 -30.81 -42.95 -14.36
C ALA A 155 -31.79 -43.73 -13.44
N ASN A 156 -31.39 -43.95 -12.18
CA ASN A 156 -32.26 -44.51 -11.15
C ASN A 156 -33.25 -43.51 -10.56
N LEU A 157 -32.86 -42.23 -10.57
CA LEU A 157 -33.71 -41.10 -10.06
C LEU A 157 -34.81 -40.70 -11.08
N GLU A 158 -34.60 -40.89 -12.41
CA GLU A 158 -35.66 -40.65 -13.41
C GLU A 158 -36.90 -41.50 -13.15
N ILE A 159 -36.74 -42.70 -12.59
CA ILE A 159 -37.85 -43.57 -12.16
C ILE A 159 -38.58 -42.99 -10.93
N THR A 160 -37.90 -42.18 -10.15
CA THR A 160 -38.45 -41.62 -8.90
C THR A 160 -38.94 -40.15 -9.07
N VAL A 161 -38.70 -39.54 -10.28
CA VAL A 161 -38.88 -38.11 -10.60
C VAL A 161 -40.33 -37.61 -10.38
N THR A 162 -41.33 -38.48 -10.67
CA THR A 162 -42.74 -38.10 -10.52
C THR A 162 -43.11 -37.84 -9.08
N LYS A 163 -42.38 -38.40 -8.10
CA LYS A 163 -42.63 -38.21 -6.67
C LYS A 163 -41.87 -37.03 -6.07
N ARG A 164 -40.81 -36.57 -6.73
CA ARG A 164 -39.91 -35.57 -6.19
C ARG A 164 -39.94 -34.20 -6.91
N THR A 165 -40.86 -34.00 -7.88
CA THR A 165 -40.97 -32.72 -8.60
C THR A 165 -41.28 -31.56 -7.65
N ASN A 166 -42.06 -31.81 -6.62
CA ASN A 166 -42.35 -30.76 -5.61
C ASN A 166 -41.16 -30.48 -4.67
N GLU A 167 -40.34 -31.52 -4.36
CA GLU A 167 -39.13 -31.32 -3.54
C GLU A 167 -38.04 -30.60 -4.35
N LEU A 168 -37.98 -30.88 -5.67
CA LEU A 168 -37.03 -30.16 -6.54
C LEU A 168 -37.37 -28.68 -6.70
N GLN A 169 -38.69 -28.36 -6.79
CA GLN A 169 -39.17 -27.01 -6.87
C GLN A 169 -38.77 -26.20 -5.61
N ASN A 170 -38.93 -26.82 -4.42
CA ASN A 170 -38.53 -26.21 -3.15
C ASN A 170 -37.01 -26.07 -3.03
N THR A 171 -36.25 -27.04 -3.58
CA THR A 171 -34.79 -27.00 -3.57
C THR A 171 -34.24 -25.95 -4.56
N LEU A 172 -34.92 -25.76 -5.71
CA LEU A 172 -34.59 -24.69 -6.65
C LEU A 172 -34.81 -23.31 -6.07
N THR A 173 -35.94 -23.12 -5.34
CA THR A 173 -36.21 -21.83 -4.67
C THR A 173 -35.17 -21.54 -3.57
N ALA A 174 -34.75 -22.56 -2.83
CA ALA A 174 -33.70 -22.43 -1.81
C ALA A 174 -32.32 -22.17 -2.44
N LEU A 175 -32.04 -22.80 -3.59
CA LEU A 175 -30.78 -22.61 -4.33
C LEU A 175 -30.68 -21.21 -4.98
N GLU A 176 -31.81 -20.69 -5.49
CA GLU A 176 -31.89 -19.32 -6.00
C GLU A 176 -31.68 -18.29 -4.89
N ALA A 177 -32.24 -18.53 -3.72
CA ALA A 177 -32.01 -17.68 -2.54
C ALA A 177 -30.52 -17.73 -2.12
N SER A 178 -29.91 -18.94 -2.06
CA SER A 178 -28.49 -19.11 -1.71
C SER A 178 -27.53 -18.54 -2.78
N LYS A 179 -27.91 -18.67 -4.07
CA LYS A 179 -27.16 -18.07 -5.16
C LYS A 179 -27.16 -16.54 -5.09
N ASN A 180 -28.31 -15.95 -4.75
CA ASN A 180 -28.42 -14.51 -4.56
C ASN A 180 -27.60 -14.05 -3.34
N GLU A 181 -27.59 -14.82 -2.27
CA GLU A 181 -26.77 -14.56 -1.09
C GLU A 181 -25.27 -14.67 -1.40
N LEU A 182 -24.88 -15.70 -2.16
CA LEU A 182 -23.48 -15.88 -2.60
C LEU A 182 -23.02 -14.78 -3.56
N THR A 183 -23.93 -14.34 -4.45
CA THR A 183 -23.63 -13.22 -5.37
C THR A 183 -23.41 -11.92 -4.60
N LEU A 184 -24.27 -11.64 -3.61
CA LEU A 184 -24.09 -10.49 -2.71
C LEU A 184 -22.81 -10.58 -1.89
N SER A 185 -22.42 -11.80 -1.48
CA SER A 185 -21.17 -12.05 -0.75
C SER A 185 -19.95 -11.83 -1.65
N LEU A 186 -19.99 -12.30 -2.90
CA LEU A 186 -18.92 -12.10 -3.88
C LEU A 186 -18.77 -10.64 -4.32
N GLU A 187 -19.88 -9.90 -4.42
CA GLU A 187 -19.83 -8.46 -4.70
C GLU A 187 -19.17 -7.71 -3.56
N LYS A 188 -19.52 -8.05 -2.32
CA LYS A 188 -18.84 -7.50 -1.13
C LYS A 188 -17.37 -7.86 -1.08
N GLU A 189 -17.00 -9.09 -1.40
CA GLU A 189 -15.61 -9.53 -1.42
C GLU A 189 -14.79 -8.81 -2.51
N LYS A 190 -15.40 -8.60 -3.68
CA LYS A 190 -14.81 -7.78 -4.74
C LYS A 190 -14.59 -6.33 -4.29
N GLU A 191 -15.60 -5.74 -3.67
CA GLU A 191 -15.51 -4.37 -3.16
C GLU A 191 -14.40 -4.24 -2.12
N VAL A 192 -14.30 -5.19 -1.19
CA VAL A 192 -13.21 -5.25 -0.21
C VAL A 192 -11.85 -5.45 -0.88
N ASN A 193 -11.76 -6.30 -1.90
CA ASN A 193 -10.50 -6.55 -2.61
C ASN A 193 -10.06 -5.33 -3.46
N ASP A 194 -11.01 -4.65 -4.09
CA ASP A 194 -10.74 -3.40 -4.81
C ASP A 194 -10.30 -2.28 -3.87
N LEU A 195 -10.93 -2.18 -2.70
CA LEU A 195 -10.51 -1.27 -1.64
C LEU A 195 -9.09 -1.60 -1.16
N LYS A 196 -8.80 -2.89 -0.93
CA LYS A 196 -7.46 -3.36 -0.53
C LYS A 196 -6.41 -3.05 -1.60
N SER A 197 -6.75 -3.22 -2.87
CA SER A 197 -5.84 -2.95 -3.99
C SER A 197 -5.56 -1.45 -4.13
N ARG A 198 -6.58 -0.61 -4.02
CA ARG A 198 -6.44 0.86 -3.98
C ARG A 198 -5.60 1.30 -2.79
N PHE A 199 -5.83 0.69 -1.61
CA PHE A 199 -5.04 0.93 -0.41
C PHE A 199 -3.55 0.68 -0.64
N VAL A 200 -3.18 -0.51 -1.14
CA VAL A 200 -1.78 -0.89 -1.39
C VAL A 200 -1.14 0.02 -2.44
N SER A 201 -1.85 0.33 -3.51
CA SER A 201 -1.36 1.20 -4.58
C SER A 201 -1.10 2.62 -4.07
N MET A 202 -2.04 3.18 -3.34
CA MET A 202 -1.94 4.53 -2.80
C MET A 202 -0.86 4.62 -1.71
N ALA A 203 -0.83 3.66 -0.77
CA ALA A 203 0.21 3.59 0.25
C ALA A 203 1.60 3.56 -0.41
N SER A 204 1.78 2.74 -1.44
CA SER A 204 3.04 2.65 -2.18
C SER A 204 3.43 3.98 -2.83
N HIS A 205 2.47 4.72 -3.38
CA HIS A 205 2.72 6.03 -3.99
C HIS A 205 3.07 7.09 -2.94
N GLU A 206 2.27 7.16 -1.87
CA GLU A 206 2.47 8.16 -0.81
C GLU A 206 3.75 7.93 0.01
N PHE A 207 4.21 6.68 0.14
CA PHE A 207 5.52 6.38 0.74
C PHE A 207 6.69 6.68 -0.20
N ARG A 208 6.54 6.43 -1.51
CA ARG A 208 7.63 6.58 -2.48
C ARG A 208 8.12 8.01 -2.60
N THR A 209 7.23 8.97 -2.61
CA THR A 209 7.55 10.40 -2.78
C THR A 209 8.46 10.94 -1.68
N PRO A 210 8.13 10.82 -0.37
CA PRO A 210 9.01 11.28 0.69
C PRO A 210 10.32 10.47 0.77
N LEU A 211 10.30 9.16 0.51
CA LEU A 211 11.51 8.35 0.45
C LEU A 211 12.46 8.81 -0.66
N SER A 212 11.93 9.13 -1.84
CA SER A 212 12.73 9.69 -2.95
C SER A 212 13.31 11.05 -2.60
N THR A 213 12.55 11.88 -1.87
CA THR A 213 13.02 13.19 -1.38
C THR A 213 14.16 13.03 -0.37
N ILE A 214 14.05 12.08 0.55
CA ILE A 214 15.11 11.75 1.51
C ILE A 214 16.36 11.31 0.76
N LEU A 215 16.23 10.35 -0.16
CA LEU A 215 17.36 9.79 -0.89
C LEU A 215 18.09 10.87 -1.73
N SER A 216 17.33 11.69 -2.45
CA SER A 216 17.90 12.78 -3.24
C SER A 216 18.58 13.84 -2.38
N SER A 217 17.99 14.18 -1.23
CA SER A 217 18.58 15.15 -0.28
C SER A 217 19.87 14.62 0.33
N ILE A 218 19.94 13.35 0.71
CA ILE A 218 21.18 12.70 1.19
C ILE A 218 22.27 12.73 0.11
N SER A 219 21.90 12.40 -1.14
CA SER A 219 22.84 12.41 -2.26
C SER A 219 23.40 13.81 -2.55
N LEU A 220 22.62 14.87 -2.28
CA LEU A 220 23.08 16.26 -2.43
C LEU A 220 23.91 16.70 -1.23
N LEU A 221 23.56 16.29 -0.02
CA LEU A 221 24.36 16.58 1.19
C LEU A 221 25.79 16.06 1.07
N SER A 222 25.99 14.90 0.48
CA SER A 222 27.33 14.34 0.27
C SER A 222 28.23 15.15 -0.66
N LYS A 223 27.65 16.06 -1.46
CA LYS A 223 28.37 16.94 -2.38
C LYS A 223 28.73 18.29 -1.78
N TYR A 224 28.06 18.71 -0.70
CA TYR A 224 28.27 19.98 -0.04
C TYR A 224 29.30 19.82 1.09
N THR A 225 30.58 20.02 0.77
CA THR A 225 31.70 19.76 1.69
C THR A 225 32.35 21.01 2.27
N THR A 226 32.04 22.19 1.71
CA THR A 226 32.65 23.47 2.14
C THR A 226 31.82 24.19 3.16
N THR A 227 32.41 25.11 3.90
CA THR A 227 31.72 25.96 4.91
C THR A 227 30.68 26.88 4.25
N GLU A 228 30.93 27.30 3.00
CA GLU A 228 30.02 28.16 2.22
C GLU A 228 28.70 27.45 1.86
N ASP A 229 28.71 26.13 1.85
CA ASP A 229 27.54 25.30 1.55
C ASP A 229 26.63 25.04 2.75
N GLN A 230 26.91 25.61 3.95
CA GLN A 230 26.14 25.33 5.16
C GLN A 230 24.64 25.57 4.97
N SER A 231 24.26 26.69 4.38
CA SER A 231 22.84 27.01 4.12
C SER A 231 22.13 25.99 3.21
N LYS A 232 22.85 25.46 2.24
CA LYS A 232 22.32 24.39 1.36
C LYS A 232 22.16 23.07 2.12
N ARG A 233 23.13 22.73 2.98
CA ARG A 233 23.05 21.55 3.85
C ARG A 233 21.85 21.63 4.78
N ASP A 234 21.65 22.75 5.44
CA ASP A 234 20.54 22.99 6.37
C ASP A 234 19.20 22.81 5.64
N LYS A 235 19.04 23.36 4.45
CA LYS A 235 17.85 23.19 3.62
C LYS A 235 17.56 21.72 3.28
N HIS A 236 18.58 20.91 2.99
CA HIS A 236 18.39 19.47 2.72
C HIS A 236 18.11 18.67 3.99
N ILE A 237 18.70 19.04 5.12
CA ILE A 237 18.40 18.46 6.42
C ILE A 237 16.92 18.72 6.77
N ASP A 238 16.44 19.93 6.58
CA ASP A 238 15.04 20.27 6.87
C ASP A 238 14.07 19.54 5.93
N ARG A 239 14.43 19.36 4.66
CA ARG A 239 13.65 18.54 3.74
C ARG A 239 13.58 17.07 4.18
N ILE A 240 14.67 16.49 4.67
CA ILE A 240 14.70 15.13 5.21
C ILE A 240 13.79 15.03 6.43
N LYS A 241 13.93 15.96 7.38
CA LYS A 241 13.09 15.99 8.59
C LYS A 241 11.60 16.08 8.24
N SER A 242 11.24 16.97 7.31
CA SER A 242 9.88 17.14 6.83
C SER A 242 9.35 15.87 6.18
N SER A 243 10.15 15.20 5.35
CA SER A 243 9.77 13.95 4.69
C SER A 243 9.58 12.80 5.67
N VAL A 244 10.43 12.70 6.70
CA VAL A 244 10.27 11.70 7.78
C VAL A 244 8.99 11.99 8.56
N LYS A 245 8.71 13.25 8.89
CA LYS A 245 7.45 13.64 9.54
C LYS A 245 6.24 13.22 8.70
N THR A 246 6.24 13.52 7.41
CA THR A 246 5.16 13.11 6.48
C THR A 246 4.96 11.60 6.46
N LEU A 247 6.04 10.80 6.44
CA LEU A 247 5.94 9.32 6.53
C LEU A 247 5.30 8.86 7.83
N THR A 248 5.67 9.48 8.93
CA THR A 248 5.10 9.17 10.26
C THR A 248 3.61 9.51 10.31
N ASP A 249 3.22 10.66 9.76
CA ASP A 249 1.83 11.10 9.71
C ASP A 249 0.98 10.14 8.88
N ILE A 250 1.45 9.74 7.69
CA ILE A 250 0.80 8.72 6.84
C ILE A 250 0.64 7.39 7.59
N LEU A 251 1.70 6.91 8.28
CA LEU A 251 1.63 5.68 9.06
C LEU A 251 0.60 5.76 10.17
N ASN A 252 0.55 6.90 10.88
CA ASN A 252 -0.44 7.13 11.95
C ASN A 252 -1.87 7.16 11.42
N GLU A 253 -2.12 7.73 10.23
CA GLU A 253 -3.44 7.68 9.58
C GLU A 253 -3.84 6.24 9.27
N PHE A 254 -2.94 5.40 8.75
CA PHE A 254 -3.23 3.99 8.49
C PHE A 254 -3.50 3.19 9.77
N LEU A 255 -2.69 3.41 10.81
CA LEU A 255 -2.91 2.75 12.11
C LEU A 255 -4.23 3.19 12.76
N SER A 256 -4.59 4.46 12.62
CA SER A 256 -5.88 4.98 13.10
C SER A 256 -7.05 4.33 12.36
N LEU A 257 -6.96 4.22 11.04
CA LEU A 257 -7.96 3.53 10.23
C LEU A 257 -8.12 2.07 10.66
N GLY A 258 -7.00 1.34 10.84
CA GLY A 258 -7.01 -0.05 11.28
C GLY A 258 -7.69 -0.23 12.65
N ARG A 259 -7.40 0.63 13.62
CA ARG A 259 -8.04 0.60 14.95
C ARG A 259 -9.54 0.88 14.89
N ILE A 260 -9.96 1.82 14.03
CA ILE A 260 -11.36 2.14 13.80
C ILE A 260 -12.10 0.92 13.21
N GLU A 261 -11.51 0.28 12.19
CA GLU A 261 -12.12 -0.89 11.53
C GLU A 261 -12.23 -2.11 12.44
N GLU A 262 -11.25 -2.32 13.29
CA GLU A 262 -11.27 -3.41 14.29
C GLU A 262 -12.16 -3.10 15.50
N GLY A 263 -12.77 -1.92 15.59
CA GLY A 263 -13.54 -1.49 16.77
C GLY A 263 -12.70 -1.37 18.05
N LYS A 264 -11.38 -1.19 17.91
CA LYS A 264 -10.42 -1.12 19.02
C LYS A 264 -10.05 0.31 19.41
N VAL A 265 -10.95 1.25 19.22
CA VAL A 265 -10.76 2.62 19.68
C VAL A 265 -11.30 2.73 21.10
N ASP A 266 -10.40 2.77 22.07
CA ASP A 266 -10.77 3.01 23.46
C ASP A 266 -11.13 4.49 23.66
N MET A 267 -12.41 4.76 23.91
CA MET A 267 -12.92 6.11 24.18
C MET A 267 -12.70 6.47 25.66
N LYS A 268 -12.08 7.62 25.90
CA LYS A 268 -11.93 8.20 27.24
C LYS A 268 -12.59 9.57 27.27
N GLN A 269 -13.85 9.58 27.65
CA GLN A 269 -14.57 10.85 27.84
C GLN A 269 -14.14 11.52 29.15
N GLU A 270 -13.81 12.80 29.08
CA GLU A 270 -13.39 13.62 30.21
C GLU A 270 -13.93 15.04 30.08
N VAL A 271 -14.03 15.74 31.20
CA VAL A 271 -14.36 17.18 31.21
C VAL A 271 -13.06 17.97 31.09
N PHE A 272 -12.98 18.85 30.13
CA PHE A 272 -11.85 19.75 29.96
C PHE A 272 -12.26 21.14 29.44
N ASP A 273 -11.39 22.12 29.61
CA ASP A 273 -11.59 23.47 29.08
C ASP A 273 -11.33 23.45 27.57
N LEU A 274 -12.39 23.66 26.78
CA LEU A 274 -12.34 23.68 25.31
C LEU A 274 -11.53 24.88 24.79
N VAL A 275 -11.54 26.00 25.51
CA VAL A 275 -10.80 27.23 25.10
C VAL A 275 -9.29 26.99 25.22
N GLU A 276 -8.84 26.49 26.37
CA GLU A 276 -7.43 26.13 26.57
C GLU A 276 -6.99 25.04 25.58
N PHE A 277 -7.83 24.01 25.37
CA PHE A 277 -7.57 22.97 24.42
C PHE A 277 -7.41 23.52 23.00
N MET A 278 -8.32 24.37 22.53
CA MET A 278 -8.24 24.98 21.20
C MET A 278 -7.04 25.92 21.06
N GLN A 279 -6.70 26.66 22.10
CA GLN A 279 -5.49 27.51 22.11
C GLN A 279 -4.22 26.66 21.97
N SER A 280 -4.16 25.53 22.67
CA SER A 280 -3.04 24.59 22.55
C SER A 280 -2.89 24.06 21.10
N ILE A 281 -3.98 23.66 20.48
CA ILE A 281 -3.98 23.20 19.08
C ILE A 281 -3.59 24.33 18.13
N ASN A 282 -4.15 25.51 18.30
CA ASN A 282 -3.83 26.67 17.47
C ASN A 282 -2.33 27.01 17.54
N ASN A 283 -1.74 26.94 18.73
CA ASN A 283 -0.29 27.17 18.91
C ASN A 283 0.54 26.08 18.21
N GLU A 284 0.14 24.82 18.34
CA GLU A 284 0.79 23.69 17.67
C GLU A 284 0.72 23.84 16.14
N MET A 285 -0.45 24.21 15.62
CA MET A 285 -0.71 24.32 14.18
C MET A 285 -0.18 25.64 13.57
N SER A 286 0.07 26.66 14.37
CA SER A 286 0.56 27.97 13.90
C SER A 286 1.90 27.87 13.15
N VAL A 287 2.73 26.90 13.51
CA VAL A 287 4.02 26.61 12.84
C VAL A 287 3.84 26.16 11.38
N LEU A 288 2.67 25.65 11.03
CA LEU A 288 2.34 25.15 9.68
C LEU A 288 1.68 26.20 8.80
N LEU A 289 1.34 27.37 9.34
CA LEU A 289 0.69 28.43 8.60
C LEU A 289 1.58 28.92 7.44
N LYS A 290 0.95 29.17 6.31
CA LYS A 290 1.59 29.81 5.17
C LYS A 290 1.87 31.29 5.45
N PRO A 291 2.73 31.96 4.67
CA PRO A 291 3.03 33.37 4.87
C PRO A 291 1.75 34.24 4.96
N GLY A 292 1.60 34.96 6.03
CA GLY A 292 0.46 35.86 6.28
C GLY A 292 -0.86 35.19 6.65
N GLN A 293 -0.94 33.84 6.66
CA GLN A 293 -2.13 33.16 7.19
C GLN A 293 -2.23 33.36 8.71
N ILE A 294 -3.46 33.50 9.21
CA ILE A 294 -3.75 33.62 10.63
C ILE A 294 -4.97 32.76 11.02
N PHE A 295 -4.94 32.23 12.25
CA PHE A 295 -6.13 31.73 12.92
C PHE A 295 -6.88 32.84 13.60
N LYS A 296 -8.21 32.87 13.44
CA LYS A 296 -9.11 33.70 14.23
C LYS A 296 -10.03 32.80 15.03
N PHE A 297 -9.85 32.77 16.34
CA PHE A 297 -10.62 31.93 17.26
C PHE A 297 -11.65 32.75 18.02
N ASN A 298 -12.89 32.31 18.01
CA ASN A 298 -13.98 32.85 18.81
C ASN A 298 -14.62 31.72 19.60
N HIS A 299 -15.07 32.02 20.81
CA HIS A 299 -15.77 31.06 21.65
C HIS A 299 -17.01 31.69 22.26
N LEU A 300 -18.08 30.90 22.36
CA LEU A 300 -19.35 31.29 22.96
C LEU A 300 -19.84 30.22 23.97
N GLY A 301 -20.38 30.64 25.08
CA GLY A 301 -21.00 29.73 26.04
C GLY A 301 -20.08 29.24 27.14
N ASN A 302 -20.24 28.00 27.58
CA ASN A 302 -19.42 27.39 28.65
C ASN A 302 -18.07 26.96 28.11
N ASN A 303 -16.98 27.23 28.85
CA ASN A 303 -15.67 26.76 28.44
C ASN A 303 -15.49 25.25 28.54
N ASN A 304 -16.19 24.59 29.47
CA ASN A 304 -16.02 23.14 29.68
C ASN A 304 -16.91 22.33 28.75
N THR A 305 -16.31 21.32 28.14
CA THR A 305 -17.00 20.29 27.34
C THR A 305 -16.69 18.90 27.90
N TYR A 306 -17.58 17.91 27.60
CA TYR A 306 -17.39 16.51 27.96
C TYR A 306 -17.28 15.66 26.70
N THR A 307 -16.08 15.22 26.39
CA THR A 307 -15.81 14.38 25.23
C THR A 307 -14.42 13.74 25.38
N ASP A 308 -14.00 12.96 24.39
CA ASP A 308 -12.62 12.45 24.34
C ASP A 308 -11.70 13.50 23.71
N SER A 309 -10.80 14.04 24.54
CA SER A 309 -9.85 15.10 24.12
C SER A 309 -8.89 14.63 23.04
N ASN A 310 -8.48 13.35 23.02
CA ASN A 310 -7.57 12.82 22.03
C ASN A 310 -8.26 12.66 20.66
N LEU A 311 -9.47 12.10 20.63
CA LEU A 311 -10.23 11.99 19.38
C LEU A 311 -10.55 13.38 18.82
N LEU A 312 -10.98 14.30 19.70
CA LEU A 312 -11.23 15.67 19.27
C LEU A 312 -9.96 16.35 18.72
N LYS A 313 -8.79 16.12 19.36
CA LYS A 313 -7.52 16.63 18.85
C LYS A 313 -7.22 16.12 17.44
N HIS A 314 -7.42 14.84 17.19
CA HIS A 314 -7.22 14.26 15.86
C HIS A 314 -8.17 14.88 14.81
N ILE A 315 -9.44 15.07 15.17
CA ILE A 315 -10.42 15.75 14.31
C ILE A 315 -9.95 17.16 13.96
N MET A 316 -9.59 17.94 14.98
CA MET A 316 -9.18 19.35 14.81
C MET A 316 -7.91 19.46 13.97
N ILE A 317 -6.88 18.66 14.25
CA ILE A 317 -5.63 18.67 13.47
C ILE A 317 -5.91 18.37 11.99
N ASN A 318 -6.75 17.38 11.69
CA ASN A 318 -7.10 17.06 10.31
C ASN A 318 -7.81 18.21 9.59
N LEU A 319 -8.82 18.80 10.21
CA LEU A 319 -9.59 19.89 9.60
C LEU A 319 -8.75 21.17 9.46
N LEU A 320 -7.98 21.54 10.49
CA LEU A 320 -7.11 22.72 10.44
C LEU A 320 -5.96 22.53 9.43
N SER A 321 -5.37 21.35 9.37
CA SER A 321 -4.35 21.03 8.35
C SER A 321 -4.90 21.19 6.94
N ASN A 322 -6.13 20.74 6.70
CA ASN A 322 -6.80 20.93 5.42
C ASN A 322 -7.06 22.42 5.14
N ALA A 323 -7.57 23.16 6.10
CA ALA A 323 -7.82 24.60 5.98
C ALA A 323 -6.53 25.38 5.64
N ILE A 324 -5.40 25.08 6.31
CA ILE A 324 -4.09 25.67 6.00
C ILE A 324 -3.65 25.32 4.57
N LYS A 325 -3.74 24.03 4.24
CA LYS A 325 -3.24 23.47 3.00
C LYS A 325 -3.96 24.02 1.78
N PHE A 326 -5.27 24.12 1.83
CA PHE A 326 -6.11 24.48 0.70
C PHE A 326 -6.40 25.97 0.59
N SER A 327 -6.13 26.75 1.64
CA SER A 327 -6.23 28.22 1.60
C SER A 327 -4.98 28.87 0.98
N PRO A 328 -5.11 30.03 0.32
CA PRO A 328 -3.99 30.80 -0.18
C PRO A 328 -3.20 31.47 0.95
N ASP A 329 -2.07 32.06 0.60
CA ASP A 329 -1.32 32.93 1.49
C ASP A 329 -2.19 34.12 1.97
N ASN A 330 -1.90 34.65 3.15
CA ASN A 330 -2.65 35.75 3.82
C ASN A 330 -4.13 35.43 4.12
N ALA A 331 -4.59 34.18 4.01
CA ALA A 331 -5.95 33.82 4.35
C ALA A 331 -6.21 33.80 5.86
N ILE A 332 -7.43 34.11 6.25
CA ILE A 332 -7.90 33.96 7.63
C ILE A 332 -8.66 32.63 7.72
N ILE A 333 -8.23 31.75 8.61
CA ILE A 333 -8.94 30.53 8.98
C ILE A 333 -9.72 30.85 10.25
N LEU A 334 -11.04 30.81 10.15
CA LEU A 334 -11.94 31.11 11.26
C LEU A 334 -12.30 29.82 12.00
N ILE A 335 -12.22 29.87 13.31
CA ILE A 335 -12.56 28.78 14.22
C ILE A 335 -13.57 29.32 15.21
N ASP A 336 -14.80 28.88 15.11
CA ASP A 336 -15.87 29.26 16.03
C ASP A 336 -16.27 28.06 16.87
N THR A 337 -16.36 28.22 18.17
CA THR A 337 -16.83 27.19 19.09
C THR A 337 -17.97 27.72 19.93
N GLU A 338 -18.97 26.89 20.14
CA GLU A 338 -20.11 27.19 20.99
C GLU A 338 -20.45 25.98 21.88
N VAL A 339 -20.45 26.19 23.17
CA VAL A 339 -20.84 25.14 24.13
C VAL A 339 -22.14 25.55 24.82
N THR A 340 -23.18 24.79 24.52
CA THR A 340 -24.50 24.92 25.14
C THR A 340 -24.67 23.87 26.26
N THR A 341 -25.83 23.82 26.87
CA THR A 341 -26.18 22.77 27.87
C THR A 341 -26.31 21.38 27.25
N THR A 342 -26.55 21.27 25.96
CA THR A 342 -26.83 20.00 25.25
C THR A 342 -25.86 19.65 24.17
N THR A 343 -25.16 20.64 23.62
CA THR A 343 -24.27 20.44 22.47
C THR A 343 -23.00 21.26 22.56
N THR A 344 -21.93 20.72 22.00
CA THR A 344 -20.69 21.42 21.69
C THR A 344 -20.58 21.51 20.17
N ASN A 345 -20.66 22.71 19.64
CA ASN A 345 -20.56 23.01 18.23
C ASN A 345 -19.18 23.56 17.92
N ILE A 346 -18.51 23.04 16.89
CA ILE A 346 -17.22 23.53 16.42
C ILE A 346 -17.33 23.77 14.92
N THR A 347 -17.05 24.99 14.50
CA THR A 347 -17.10 25.39 13.08
C THR A 347 -15.73 25.86 12.64
N ILE A 348 -15.25 25.31 11.53
CA ILE A 348 -13.99 25.73 10.90
C ILE A 348 -14.33 26.22 9.49
N THR A 349 -14.01 27.48 9.23
CA THR A 349 -14.22 28.11 7.93
C THR A 349 -12.88 28.52 7.33
N ASP A 350 -12.65 28.08 6.13
CA ASP A 350 -11.50 28.45 5.30
C ASP A 350 -11.93 29.23 4.05
N LYS A 351 -11.01 30.01 3.51
CA LYS A 351 -11.15 30.71 2.23
C LYS A 351 -10.27 30.07 1.16
N GLY A 352 -10.36 28.74 1.08
CA GLY A 352 -9.59 27.94 0.15
C GLY A 352 -10.24 27.80 -1.24
N ILE A 353 -9.72 26.84 -1.98
CA ILE A 353 -10.17 26.53 -3.34
C ILE A 353 -11.58 25.91 -3.41
N GLY A 354 -12.20 25.63 -2.26
CA GLY A 354 -13.50 24.98 -2.20
C GLY A 354 -13.51 23.57 -2.82
N ILE A 355 -14.70 22.99 -2.88
CA ILE A 355 -14.90 21.59 -3.33
C ILE A 355 -15.97 21.57 -4.42
N PRO A 356 -15.69 21.00 -5.61
CA PRO A 356 -16.68 20.86 -6.66
C PRO A 356 -17.94 20.10 -6.20
N ALA A 357 -19.12 20.55 -6.62
CA ALA A 357 -20.40 19.96 -6.19
C ALA A 357 -20.49 18.45 -6.48
N THR A 358 -19.92 18.00 -7.59
CA THR A 358 -19.84 16.56 -7.97
C THR A 358 -19.05 15.72 -7.01
N ASP A 359 -18.07 16.32 -6.34
CA ASP A 359 -17.12 15.63 -5.47
C ASP A 359 -17.59 15.61 -4.01
N GLN A 360 -18.52 16.50 -3.67
CA GLN A 360 -18.98 16.69 -2.29
C GLN A 360 -19.62 15.44 -1.68
N ILE A 361 -20.36 14.67 -2.46
CA ILE A 361 -21.03 13.43 -2.00
C ILE A 361 -20.06 12.34 -1.56
N HIS A 362 -18.79 12.42 -1.99
CA HIS A 362 -17.76 11.43 -1.74
C HIS A 362 -16.75 11.85 -0.66
N LEU A 363 -16.89 13.04 -0.06
CA LEU A 363 -15.87 13.65 0.82
C LEU A 363 -15.43 12.79 2.00
N PHE A 364 -16.34 12.00 2.55
CA PHE A 364 -16.06 11.12 3.70
C PHE A 364 -15.79 9.67 3.28
N GLU A 365 -15.73 9.38 1.97
CA GLU A 365 -15.32 8.07 1.49
C GLU A 365 -13.82 7.86 1.65
N ARG A 366 -13.43 6.60 1.82
CA ARG A 366 -12.02 6.23 1.96
C ARG A 366 -11.26 6.51 0.68
N PHE A 367 -10.08 7.11 0.82
CA PHE A 367 -9.17 7.37 -0.30
C PHE A 367 -9.71 8.35 -1.33
N PHE A 368 -10.82 9.00 -1.04
CA PHE A 368 -11.37 9.99 -1.95
C PHE A 368 -10.55 11.28 -1.91
N ARG A 369 -10.31 11.83 -3.07
CA ARG A 369 -9.65 13.13 -3.28
C ARG A 369 -10.41 13.88 -4.37
N ALA A 370 -10.82 15.10 -4.06
CA ALA A 370 -11.51 15.93 -5.02
C ALA A 370 -10.65 16.20 -6.27
N THR A 371 -11.30 16.34 -7.41
CA THR A 371 -10.65 16.47 -8.72
C THR A 371 -9.77 17.71 -8.84
N ASN A 372 -10.11 18.77 -8.10
CA ASN A 372 -9.35 20.03 -8.06
C ASN A 372 -8.07 19.99 -7.18
N VAL A 373 -7.80 18.88 -6.47
CA VAL A 373 -6.64 18.73 -5.56
C VAL A 373 -5.70 17.57 -5.93
N THR A 374 -5.79 17.05 -7.14
CA THR A 374 -4.96 15.92 -7.60
C THR A 374 -3.46 16.19 -7.48
N ASN A 375 -3.03 17.44 -7.64
CA ASN A 375 -1.62 17.86 -7.57
C ASN A 375 -1.14 18.17 -6.14
N ILE A 376 -2.02 18.14 -5.13
CA ILE A 376 -1.68 18.46 -3.75
C ILE A 376 -1.61 17.15 -2.96
N GLN A 377 -0.44 16.79 -2.47
CA GLN A 377 -0.18 15.53 -1.75
C GLN A 377 -1.20 15.24 -0.63
N GLY A 378 -1.65 13.98 -0.50
CA GLY A 378 -2.53 13.54 0.58
C GLY A 378 -3.15 12.18 0.33
N THR A 379 -3.41 11.45 1.40
CA THR A 379 -3.90 10.07 1.44
C THR A 379 -5.38 9.91 1.11
N GLY A 380 -6.19 10.98 1.24
CA GLY A 380 -7.65 10.90 1.17
C GLY A 380 -8.31 10.17 2.35
N LEU A 381 -7.56 9.97 3.45
CA LEU A 381 -8.07 9.34 4.67
C LEU A 381 -8.53 10.33 5.73
N GLY A 382 -7.97 11.54 5.74
CA GLY A 382 -8.19 12.50 6.83
C GLY A 382 -9.66 12.78 7.11
N LEU A 383 -10.47 13.14 6.10
CA LEU A 383 -11.90 13.40 6.29
C LEU A 383 -12.70 12.14 6.62
N HIS A 384 -12.34 10.97 6.07
CA HIS A 384 -12.94 9.72 6.46
C HIS A 384 -12.73 9.42 7.95
N ILE A 385 -11.48 9.58 8.44
CA ILE A 385 -11.13 9.39 9.86
C ILE A 385 -11.91 10.40 10.73
N VAL A 386 -12.01 11.66 10.30
CA VAL A 386 -12.81 12.69 10.97
C VAL A 386 -14.27 12.24 11.11
N GLY A 387 -14.91 11.79 10.01
CA GLY A 387 -16.29 11.30 10.05
C GLY A 387 -16.47 10.15 11.05
N ARG A 388 -15.56 9.17 11.02
CA ARG A 388 -15.62 8.01 11.94
C ARG A 388 -15.37 8.40 13.41
N TYR A 389 -14.47 9.33 13.69
CA TYR A 389 -14.26 9.81 15.06
C TYR A 389 -15.46 10.61 15.57
N VAL A 390 -16.08 11.44 14.72
CA VAL A 390 -17.30 12.16 15.07
C VAL A 390 -18.45 11.19 15.37
N GLU A 391 -18.61 10.13 14.56
CA GLU A 391 -19.59 9.07 14.83
C GLU A 391 -19.32 8.35 16.17
N LEU A 392 -18.07 8.00 16.46
CA LEU A 392 -17.67 7.40 17.75
C LEU A 392 -18.01 8.32 18.92
N LEU A 393 -17.86 9.63 18.76
CA LEU A 393 -18.25 10.63 19.76
C LEU A 393 -19.77 10.88 19.82
N ASN A 394 -20.59 10.08 19.10
CA ASN A 394 -22.03 10.25 18.94
C ASN A 394 -22.43 11.64 18.41
N GLY A 395 -21.55 12.25 17.63
CA GLY A 395 -21.74 13.54 17.00
C GLY A 395 -22.18 13.46 15.55
N THR A 396 -22.31 14.62 14.93
CA THR A 396 -22.53 14.78 13.50
C THR A 396 -21.56 15.77 12.91
N ILE A 397 -21.14 15.55 11.68
CA ILE A 397 -20.37 16.51 10.90
C ILE A 397 -21.13 16.92 9.66
N ASN A 398 -21.25 18.21 9.45
CA ASN A 398 -21.83 18.83 8.28
C ASN A 398 -20.79 19.70 7.60
N TYR A 399 -20.98 19.99 6.33
CA TYR A 399 -20.11 20.89 5.58
C TYR A 399 -20.92 21.77 4.63
N HIS A 400 -20.35 22.91 4.32
CA HIS A 400 -20.78 23.76 3.22
C HIS A 400 -19.53 24.20 2.46
N SER A 401 -19.51 23.98 1.15
CA SER A 401 -18.37 24.35 0.32
C SER A 401 -18.83 24.83 -1.04
N GLU A 402 -18.20 25.87 -1.51
CA GLU A 402 -18.41 26.39 -2.85
C GLU A 402 -17.05 26.49 -3.56
N PHE A 403 -17.01 26.00 -4.78
CA PHE A 403 -15.79 25.99 -5.59
C PHE A 403 -15.24 27.42 -5.72
N GLU A 404 -13.93 27.60 -5.44
CA GLU A 404 -13.19 28.86 -5.38
C GLU A 404 -13.58 29.83 -4.25
N ASN A 405 -14.54 29.49 -3.39
CA ASN A 405 -14.99 30.35 -2.28
C ASN A 405 -14.68 29.80 -0.88
N GLY A 406 -14.08 28.60 -0.81
CA GLY A 406 -13.67 27.98 0.44
C GLY A 406 -14.66 26.94 0.97
N SER A 407 -14.41 26.49 2.21
CA SER A 407 -15.20 25.47 2.85
C SER A 407 -15.45 25.79 4.32
N THR A 408 -16.60 25.33 4.80
CA THR A 408 -16.98 25.38 6.22
C THR A 408 -17.33 23.97 6.67
N PHE A 409 -16.67 23.47 7.70
CA PHE A 409 -16.98 22.22 8.37
C PHE A 409 -17.60 22.49 9.73
N ILE A 410 -18.68 21.83 10.05
CA ILE A 410 -19.47 22.04 11.27
C ILE A 410 -19.59 20.70 11.99
N ILE A 411 -19.03 20.61 13.19
CA ILE A 411 -19.07 19.44 14.06
C ILE A 411 -20.05 19.75 15.20
N ASN A 412 -20.97 18.85 15.43
CA ASN A 412 -21.90 18.92 16.56
C ASN A 412 -21.68 17.68 17.43
N LEU A 413 -21.22 17.88 18.65
CA LEU A 413 -21.05 16.81 19.64
C LEU A 413 -22.11 16.96 20.73
N PRO A 414 -22.66 15.84 21.29
CA PRO A 414 -23.51 15.91 22.43
C PRO A 414 -22.72 16.41 23.65
N SER A 415 -23.25 17.37 24.37
CA SER A 415 -22.76 17.79 25.67
C SER A 415 -23.62 17.13 26.73
N LEU A 416 -23.03 16.27 27.59
CA LEU A 416 -23.78 15.61 28.65
C LEU A 416 -24.13 16.62 29.76
N GLN A 417 -25.35 16.54 30.26
CA GLN A 417 -25.77 17.34 31.41
C GLN A 417 -25.10 16.80 32.67
N LYS A 418 -24.92 17.72 33.66
CA LYS A 418 -24.35 17.46 34.98
C LYS A 418 -25.03 16.31 35.79
N LYS A 419 -26.14 15.74 35.30
CA LYS A 419 -26.89 14.65 35.90
C LYS A 419 -26.31 13.24 35.69
N ASP A 420 -25.36 13.09 34.80
CA ASP A 420 -24.73 11.79 34.48
C ASP A 420 -23.45 11.55 35.28
N PHE A 421 -23.14 12.41 36.25
CA PHE A 421 -21.92 12.38 37.08
C PHE A 421 -22.17 12.11 38.57
N GLU A 422 -23.39 11.71 38.96
CA GLU A 422 -23.68 11.26 40.33
C GLU A 422 -23.76 9.73 40.43
#